data_ba1159c00f3f8e4b3fdc3d94863fce38
#
_entry.id   ba1159c00f3f8e4b3fdc3d94863fce38
#
_cell.length_a   1.000
_cell.length_b   1.000
_cell.length_c   1.000
_cell.angle_alpha   90.00
_cell.angle_beta   90.00
_cell.angle_gamma   90.00
#
_symmetry.space_group_name_H-M   'P 1'
#
loop_
_entity.id
_entity.type
_entity.pdbx_description
1 polymer ?
#
loop_
_entity_poly.entity_id
_entity_poly.type
_entity_poly.pdbx_seq_one_letter_code
_entity_poly.pdbx_strand_id
1 'polypeptide(L)'
;MSTSIAGNRPVSSQEQTSSPGDRRVRIAGRREAAEGVVELTLVPAETADGPFEAWEPGAHIDLVLPSGTVRQYSLCGPGERSDEYVVAVLREADGRGGSAEVHDRLTEGSLVSIRGPRNHFRLAEADRYLFLAGGIGVTPILAMVRRAAAAGTPWTLIYGGRTRSSMAYTAELSELAASSGGEVALVPQDELGHPDFAAAFADLPEGTAVYACGPEPMLQAAETLSETLLPVGTLHLERFGAKPVPDGERTDTDTDTDTSFEVELARSARTLTVPADRRLIDVVREVVPQVPFSCEEGYCGSCETAVLDGTPDHRDQVLTPEERDSNETMMICVGRCLSRKLVLDL
;
A
#
# COMPACT_ATOMS: atom_id res chain seq x y z
N MET A 1 -14.86 -61.65 17.31
CA MET A 1 -13.75 -60.73 16.94
C MET A 1 -14.39 -59.57 16.19
N SER A 2 -14.69 -58.47 16.94
CA SER A 2 -15.30 -57.28 16.37
C SER A 2 -14.24 -56.24 16.16
N THR A 3 -13.99 -55.82 14.92
CA THR A 3 -13.06 -54.77 14.55
C THR A 3 -13.83 -53.47 14.48
N SER A 4 -13.51 -52.57 15.42
CA SER A 4 -14.04 -51.20 15.50
C SER A 4 -13.32 -50.33 14.47
N ILE A 5 -14.06 -49.70 13.58
CA ILE A 5 -13.59 -48.73 12.62
C ILE A 5 -13.68 -47.34 13.30
N ALA A 6 -12.52 -46.73 13.59
CA ALA A 6 -12.44 -45.37 14.12
C ALA A 6 -12.83 -44.37 13.01
N GLY A 7 -13.95 -43.66 13.22
CA GLY A 7 -14.37 -42.56 12.35
C GLY A 7 -13.44 -41.38 12.42
N ASN A 8 -12.97 -40.97 11.28
CA ASN A 8 -12.19 -39.73 11.09
C ASN A 8 -13.15 -38.54 11.26
N ARG A 9 -13.01 -37.76 12.34
CA ARG A 9 -13.72 -36.47 12.52
C ARG A 9 -13.11 -35.45 11.58
N PRO A 10 -13.92 -34.68 10.83
CA PRO A 10 -13.39 -33.54 10.09
C PRO A 10 -12.86 -32.49 11.07
N VAL A 11 -11.67 -31.97 10.76
CA VAL A 11 -11.04 -30.84 11.46
C VAL A 11 -11.97 -29.65 11.32
N SER A 12 -12.47 -29.15 12.45
CA SER A 12 -13.31 -27.96 12.50
C SER A 12 -12.56 -26.77 11.93
N SER A 13 -13.15 -26.15 10.90
CA SER A 13 -12.77 -24.81 10.43
C SER A 13 -12.79 -23.85 11.62
N GLN A 14 -11.62 -23.35 12.01
CA GLN A 14 -11.53 -22.27 12.98
C GLN A 14 -12.24 -21.06 12.38
N GLU A 15 -13.33 -20.65 12.98
CA GLU A 15 -13.96 -19.35 12.70
C GLU A 15 -12.96 -18.26 13.06
N GLN A 16 -12.44 -17.60 12.02
CA GLN A 16 -11.65 -16.39 12.21
C GLN A 16 -12.57 -15.32 12.81
N THR A 17 -12.27 -14.89 14.03
CA THR A 17 -12.95 -13.75 14.65
C THR A 17 -12.59 -12.50 13.85
N SER A 18 -13.52 -12.00 13.02
CA SER A 18 -13.39 -10.74 12.31
C SER A 18 -13.38 -9.58 13.31
N SER A 19 -12.42 -8.69 13.15
CA SER A 19 -12.39 -7.43 13.92
C SER A 19 -13.46 -6.45 13.41
N PRO A 20 -13.98 -5.53 14.24
CA PRO A 20 -14.85 -4.46 13.76
C PRO A 20 -14.17 -3.69 12.63
N GLY A 21 -14.86 -3.56 11.49
CA GLY A 21 -14.34 -2.94 10.27
C GLY A 21 -13.75 -3.91 9.24
N ASP A 22 -13.62 -5.20 9.58
CA ASP A 22 -13.24 -6.24 8.61
C ASP A 22 -14.44 -6.61 7.74
N ARG A 23 -14.27 -6.59 6.42
CA ARG A 23 -15.25 -7.06 5.46
C ARG A 23 -14.82 -8.42 4.91
N ARG A 24 -15.70 -9.44 5.02
CA ARG A 24 -15.43 -10.76 4.45
C ARG A 24 -15.62 -10.75 2.94
N VAL A 25 -14.66 -11.34 2.25
CA VAL A 25 -14.68 -11.46 0.78
C VAL A 25 -14.31 -12.87 0.37
N ARG A 26 -14.75 -13.25 -0.82
CA ARG A 26 -14.41 -14.50 -1.47
C ARG A 26 -13.54 -14.24 -2.68
N ILE A 27 -12.51 -15.03 -2.88
CA ILE A 27 -11.72 -15.02 -4.10
C ILE A 27 -12.55 -15.67 -5.20
N ALA A 28 -13.02 -14.86 -6.16
CA ALA A 28 -13.84 -15.29 -7.28
C ALA A 28 -13.01 -15.70 -8.50
N GLY A 29 -11.79 -15.16 -8.61
CA GLY A 29 -10.86 -15.48 -9.69
C GLY A 29 -9.41 -15.41 -9.21
N ARG A 30 -8.57 -16.28 -9.75
CA ARG A 30 -7.13 -16.31 -9.53
C ARG A 30 -6.44 -16.66 -10.83
N ARG A 31 -5.54 -15.79 -11.29
CA ARG A 31 -4.74 -16.05 -12.49
C ARG A 31 -3.29 -15.60 -12.29
N GLU A 32 -2.38 -16.17 -13.04
CA GLU A 32 -1.01 -15.67 -13.16
C GLU A 32 -1.02 -14.46 -14.09
N ALA A 33 -0.61 -13.29 -13.58
CA ALA A 33 -0.54 -12.05 -14.34
C ALA A 33 0.84 -11.85 -14.98
N ALA A 34 1.89 -12.42 -14.37
CA ALA A 34 3.26 -12.49 -14.87
C ALA A 34 4.03 -13.54 -14.06
N GLU A 35 5.25 -13.87 -14.44
CA GLU A 35 6.11 -14.76 -13.67
C GLU A 35 6.25 -14.26 -12.21
N GLY A 36 5.80 -15.08 -11.27
CA GLY A 36 5.80 -14.76 -9.84
C GLY A 36 4.75 -13.74 -9.41
N VAL A 37 3.81 -13.36 -10.25
CA VAL A 37 2.72 -12.42 -9.93
C VAL A 37 1.37 -13.11 -10.09
N VAL A 38 0.61 -13.20 -9.00
CA VAL A 38 -0.77 -13.69 -9.02
C VAL A 38 -1.75 -12.53 -8.88
N GLU A 39 -2.77 -12.52 -9.74
CA GLU A 39 -3.92 -11.63 -9.64
C GLU A 39 -5.07 -12.34 -8.94
N LEU A 40 -5.72 -11.63 -8.02
CA LEU A 40 -6.90 -12.09 -7.30
C LEU A 40 -8.07 -11.16 -7.57
N THR A 41 -9.20 -11.74 -7.97
CA THR A 41 -10.49 -11.05 -8.02
C THR A 41 -11.28 -11.36 -6.77
N LEU A 42 -11.60 -10.32 -6.01
CA LEU A 42 -12.31 -10.40 -4.73
C LEU A 42 -13.76 -9.94 -4.94
N VAL A 43 -14.70 -10.69 -4.41
CA VAL A 43 -16.13 -10.31 -4.39
C VAL A 43 -16.67 -10.38 -2.96
N PRO A 44 -17.75 -9.69 -2.61
CA PRO A 44 -18.42 -9.87 -1.32
C PRO A 44 -18.66 -11.34 -1.02
N ALA A 45 -18.40 -11.78 0.23
CA ALA A 45 -18.54 -13.18 0.61
C ALA A 45 -19.99 -13.64 0.46
N GLU A 46 -20.94 -12.78 0.80
CA GLU A 46 -22.38 -13.03 0.70
C GLU A 46 -23.06 -11.88 -0.06
N THR A 47 -24.13 -12.19 -0.77
CA THR A 47 -24.90 -11.16 -1.52
C THR A 47 -25.51 -10.12 -0.57
N ALA A 48 -25.78 -10.49 0.67
CA ALA A 48 -26.32 -9.59 1.69
C ALA A 48 -25.33 -8.51 2.14
N ASP A 49 -24.01 -8.70 1.91
CA ASP A 49 -22.98 -7.74 2.30
C ASP A 49 -22.98 -6.47 1.43
N GLY A 50 -23.77 -6.45 0.36
CA GLY A 50 -23.88 -5.35 -0.58
C GLY A 50 -22.61 -5.13 -1.43
N PRO A 51 -22.61 -4.14 -2.33
CA PRO A 51 -21.48 -3.83 -3.18
C PRO A 51 -20.28 -3.30 -2.36
N PHE A 52 -19.12 -3.30 -2.97
CA PHE A 52 -17.95 -2.63 -2.42
C PHE A 52 -18.10 -1.10 -2.47
N GLU A 53 -17.31 -0.41 -1.68
CA GLU A 53 -17.16 1.04 -1.79
C GLU A 53 -16.52 1.40 -3.12
N ALA A 54 -16.95 2.52 -3.71
CA ALA A 54 -16.28 3.09 -4.87
C ALA A 54 -14.85 3.51 -4.48
N TRP A 55 -13.92 3.40 -5.41
CA TRP A 55 -12.54 3.74 -5.18
C TRP A 55 -11.95 4.56 -6.34
N GLU A 56 -10.90 5.28 -6.07
CA GLU A 56 -10.17 6.10 -7.04
C GLU A 56 -8.77 5.52 -7.31
N PRO A 57 -8.18 5.77 -8.50
CA PRO A 57 -6.81 5.34 -8.80
C PRO A 57 -5.82 5.73 -7.70
N GLY A 58 -4.94 4.79 -7.34
CA GLY A 58 -4.03 4.90 -6.22
C GLY A 58 -4.56 4.29 -4.92
N ALA A 59 -5.83 3.89 -4.86
CA ALA A 59 -6.39 3.25 -3.67
C ALA A 59 -5.82 1.83 -3.47
N HIS A 60 -5.72 1.44 -2.20
CA HIS A 60 -5.30 0.13 -1.75
C HIS A 60 -6.24 -0.42 -0.69
N ILE A 61 -6.16 -1.72 -0.47
CA ILE A 61 -6.83 -2.43 0.61
C ILE A 61 -5.82 -3.17 1.50
N ASP A 62 -6.16 -3.36 2.77
CA ASP A 62 -5.52 -4.38 3.58
C ASP A 62 -6.18 -5.73 3.30
N LEU A 63 -5.38 -6.73 3.01
CA LEU A 63 -5.79 -8.12 2.94
C LEU A 63 -5.37 -8.82 4.24
N VAL A 64 -6.33 -9.31 4.99
CA VAL A 64 -6.11 -10.08 6.23
C VAL A 64 -6.03 -11.55 5.87
N LEU A 65 -4.82 -12.11 5.95
CA LEU A 65 -4.54 -13.49 5.57
C LEU A 65 -5.00 -14.50 6.63
N PRO A 66 -5.16 -15.78 6.29
CA PRO A 66 -5.52 -16.82 7.24
C PRO A 66 -4.60 -16.95 8.45
N SER A 67 -3.33 -16.59 8.32
CA SER A 67 -2.36 -16.51 9.43
C SER A 67 -2.62 -15.36 10.41
N GLY A 68 -3.53 -14.43 10.07
CA GLY A 68 -3.69 -13.14 10.76
C GLY A 68 -2.74 -12.06 10.28
N THR A 69 -1.83 -12.38 9.36
CA THR A 69 -0.93 -11.39 8.74
C THR A 69 -1.74 -10.43 7.87
N VAL A 70 -1.50 -9.12 8.02
CA VAL A 70 -2.12 -8.09 7.20
C VAL A 70 -1.11 -7.59 6.16
N ARG A 71 -1.54 -7.48 4.89
CA ARG A 71 -0.73 -6.93 3.80
C ARG A 71 -1.55 -5.98 2.95
N GLN A 72 -0.91 -4.91 2.50
CA GLN A 72 -1.52 -3.94 1.62
C GLN A 72 -1.29 -4.30 0.16
N TYR A 73 -2.34 -4.13 -0.63
CA TYR A 73 -2.29 -4.31 -2.08
C TYR A 73 -3.09 -3.22 -2.76
N SER A 74 -2.47 -2.57 -3.75
CA SER A 74 -3.13 -1.55 -4.57
C SER A 74 -4.24 -2.17 -5.41
N LEU A 75 -5.36 -1.48 -5.50
CA LEU A 75 -6.46 -1.84 -6.37
C LEU A 75 -6.06 -1.56 -7.82
N CYS A 76 -6.07 -2.61 -8.65
CA CYS A 76 -5.64 -2.55 -10.04
C CYS A 76 -6.69 -3.05 -11.04
N GLY A 77 -7.92 -3.26 -10.59
CA GLY A 77 -9.04 -3.63 -11.44
C GLY A 77 -9.59 -2.49 -12.31
N PRO A 78 -10.63 -2.74 -13.12
CA PRO A 78 -11.39 -1.69 -13.78
C PRO A 78 -12.09 -0.84 -12.72
N GLY A 79 -11.66 0.41 -12.56
CA GLY A 79 -11.87 1.27 -11.39
C GLY A 79 -13.30 1.68 -11.05
N GLU A 80 -14.29 1.37 -11.89
CA GLU A 80 -15.67 1.80 -11.68
C GLU A 80 -16.59 0.65 -11.21
N ARG A 81 -16.03 -0.53 -11.00
CA ARG A 81 -16.83 -1.69 -10.57
C ARG A 81 -16.86 -1.77 -9.05
N SER A 82 -18.08 -1.70 -8.52
CA SER A 82 -18.34 -1.90 -7.09
C SER A 82 -18.69 -3.34 -6.71
N ASP A 83 -18.77 -4.24 -7.69
CA ASP A 83 -19.09 -5.66 -7.51
C ASP A 83 -17.83 -6.52 -7.29
N GLU A 84 -16.65 -6.01 -7.64
CA GLU A 84 -15.37 -6.70 -7.45
C GLU A 84 -14.21 -5.75 -7.16
N TYR A 85 -13.24 -6.23 -6.41
CA TYR A 85 -11.92 -5.64 -6.28
C TYR A 85 -10.88 -6.57 -6.90
N VAL A 86 -9.87 -6.00 -7.57
CA VAL A 86 -8.76 -6.77 -8.14
C VAL A 86 -7.46 -6.26 -7.56
N VAL A 87 -6.64 -7.18 -7.09
CA VAL A 87 -5.29 -6.92 -6.59
C VAL A 87 -4.31 -7.89 -7.24
N ALA A 88 -3.04 -7.48 -7.38
CA ALA A 88 -1.99 -8.36 -7.84
C ALA A 88 -0.85 -8.44 -6.83
N VAL A 89 -0.34 -9.64 -6.62
CA VAL A 89 0.62 -9.96 -5.56
C VAL A 89 1.86 -10.59 -6.16
N LEU A 90 2.99 -9.89 -6.04
CA LEU A 90 4.30 -10.44 -6.34
C LEU A 90 4.76 -11.34 -5.20
N ARG A 91 5.24 -12.55 -5.52
CA ARG A 91 5.90 -13.43 -4.56
C ARG A 91 7.28 -12.92 -4.23
N GLU A 92 7.47 -12.45 -3.01
CA GLU A 92 8.77 -12.02 -2.49
C GLU A 92 9.49 -13.19 -1.83
N ALA A 93 10.74 -13.45 -2.27
CA ALA A 93 11.54 -14.55 -1.74
C ALA A 93 11.99 -14.27 -0.29
N ASP A 94 12.42 -13.04 -0.03
CA ASP A 94 12.96 -12.59 1.27
C ASP A 94 11.94 -11.83 2.12
N GLY A 95 10.65 -11.92 1.76
CA GLY A 95 9.57 -11.23 2.44
C GLY A 95 9.19 -11.86 3.79
N ARG A 96 8.37 -11.15 4.58
CA ARG A 96 7.84 -11.60 5.88
C ARG A 96 6.74 -12.69 5.77
N GLY A 97 6.73 -13.46 4.68
CA GLY A 97 5.85 -14.62 4.45
C GLY A 97 4.45 -14.33 3.92
N GLY A 98 3.98 -13.06 3.94
CA GLY A 98 2.60 -12.73 3.51
C GLY A 98 2.35 -13.02 2.03
N SER A 99 3.23 -12.58 1.12
CA SER A 99 3.08 -12.86 -0.31
C SER A 99 3.19 -14.36 -0.62
N ALA A 100 4.06 -15.08 0.08
CA ALA A 100 4.16 -16.53 -0.02
C ALA A 100 2.84 -17.21 0.39
N GLU A 101 2.20 -16.78 1.49
CA GLU A 101 0.92 -17.31 1.93
C GLU A 101 -0.19 -17.07 0.89
N VAL A 102 -0.22 -15.89 0.26
CA VAL A 102 -1.16 -15.60 -0.84
C VAL A 102 -0.96 -16.61 -1.97
N HIS A 103 0.27 -16.81 -2.43
CA HIS A 103 0.57 -17.71 -3.53
C HIS A 103 0.27 -19.18 -3.22
N ASP A 104 0.59 -19.63 -2.00
CA ASP A 104 0.56 -21.04 -1.63
C ASP A 104 -0.80 -21.50 -1.09
N ARG A 105 -1.57 -20.60 -0.50
CA ARG A 105 -2.80 -20.98 0.24
C ARG A 105 -4.07 -20.38 -0.31
N LEU A 106 -4.03 -19.22 -0.97
CA LEU A 106 -5.24 -18.60 -1.47
C LEU A 106 -5.59 -19.13 -2.86
N THR A 107 -6.74 -19.77 -2.94
CA THR A 107 -7.32 -20.34 -4.17
C THR A 107 -8.69 -19.75 -4.43
N GLU A 108 -9.24 -19.97 -5.62
CA GLU A 108 -10.64 -19.64 -5.90
C GLU A 108 -11.56 -20.32 -4.87
N GLY A 109 -12.53 -19.55 -4.38
CA GLY A 109 -13.43 -19.96 -3.31
C GLY A 109 -12.92 -19.67 -1.89
N SER A 110 -11.62 -19.37 -1.69
CA SER A 110 -11.09 -19.00 -0.38
C SER A 110 -11.79 -17.76 0.18
N LEU A 111 -12.07 -17.79 1.48
CA LEU A 111 -12.62 -16.66 2.23
C LEU A 111 -11.48 -15.96 2.98
N VAL A 112 -11.41 -14.65 2.84
CA VAL A 112 -10.47 -13.77 3.54
C VAL A 112 -11.20 -12.52 4.01
N SER A 113 -10.56 -11.67 4.79
CA SER A 113 -11.09 -10.37 5.16
C SER A 113 -10.28 -9.25 4.53
N ILE A 114 -10.95 -8.12 4.27
CA ILE A 114 -10.29 -6.89 3.79
C ILE A 114 -10.68 -5.71 4.67
N ARG A 115 -9.86 -4.67 4.66
CA ARG A 115 -10.13 -3.33 5.22
C ARG A 115 -9.87 -2.27 4.16
N GLY A 116 -10.58 -1.17 4.21
CA GLY A 116 -10.51 -0.09 3.22
C GLY A 116 -11.61 -0.23 2.18
N PRO A 117 -11.48 0.50 1.04
CA PRO A 117 -10.24 1.07 0.48
C PRO A 117 -9.77 2.36 1.17
N ARG A 118 -8.47 2.63 1.11
CA ARG A 118 -7.82 3.90 1.47
C ARG A 118 -7.00 4.40 0.30
N ASN A 119 -6.77 5.72 0.21
CA ASN A 119 -5.98 6.28 -0.88
C ASN A 119 -5.08 7.42 -0.40
N HIS A 120 -3.78 7.13 -0.35
CA HIS A 120 -2.71 8.09 -0.06
C HIS A 120 -1.86 8.42 -1.31
N PHE A 121 -2.28 7.91 -2.48
CA PHE A 121 -1.59 8.11 -3.75
C PHE A 121 -2.59 8.57 -4.83
N ARG A 122 -3.34 9.63 -4.52
CA ARG A 122 -4.42 10.14 -5.36
C ARG A 122 -3.90 10.68 -6.68
N LEU A 123 -4.58 10.37 -7.76
CA LEU A 123 -4.34 10.97 -9.07
C LEU A 123 -4.93 12.39 -9.08
N ALA A 124 -4.08 13.41 -8.97
CA ALA A 124 -4.48 14.82 -9.12
C ALA A 124 -4.83 15.14 -10.58
N GLU A 125 -5.66 16.15 -10.80
CA GLU A 125 -5.92 16.65 -12.14
C GLU A 125 -4.66 17.32 -12.72
N ALA A 126 -4.33 17.01 -13.98
CA ALA A 126 -3.20 17.56 -14.69
C ALA A 126 -3.48 17.60 -16.20
N ASP A 127 -2.76 18.46 -16.92
CA ASP A 127 -2.87 18.55 -18.39
C ASP A 127 -2.27 17.33 -19.08
N ARG A 128 -1.34 16.65 -18.42
CA ARG A 128 -0.63 15.48 -18.91
C ARG A 128 -0.04 14.67 -17.76
N TYR A 129 0.19 13.38 -17.98
CA TYR A 129 0.85 12.51 -17.01
C TYR A 129 2.11 11.84 -17.58
N LEU A 130 3.14 11.77 -16.72
CA LEU A 130 4.25 10.84 -16.88
C LEU A 130 4.18 9.81 -15.75
N PHE A 131 3.98 8.55 -16.11
CA PHE A 131 3.97 7.44 -15.17
C PHE A 131 5.29 6.68 -15.21
N LEU A 132 5.84 6.37 -14.03
CA LEU A 132 7.04 5.56 -13.86
C LEU A 132 6.66 4.34 -13.03
N ALA A 133 6.71 3.15 -13.62
CA ALA A 133 6.41 1.91 -12.92
C ALA A 133 7.64 1.01 -12.85
N GLY A 134 7.85 0.36 -11.71
CA GLY A 134 8.90 -0.65 -11.51
C GLY A 134 8.34 -1.95 -10.97
N GLY A 135 8.45 -3.06 -11.72
CA GLY A 135 7.95 -4.37 -11.28
C GLY A 135 6.48 -4.32 -10.89
N ILE A 136 6.17 -4.78 -9.66
CA ILE A 136 4.78 -4.82 -9.14
C ILE A 136 4.23 -3.42 -8.83
N GLY A 137 5.06 -2.38 -8.78
CA GLY A 137 4.61 -0.98 -8.69
C GLY A 137 3.76 -0.52 -9.88
N VAL A 138 3.63 -1.34 -10.92
CA VAL A 138 2.65 -1.14 -11.99
C VAL A 138 1.19 -1.17 -11.51
N THR A 139 0.89 -1.79 -10.38
CA THR A 139 -0.50 -1.99 -9.91
C THR A 139 -1.28 -0.69 -9.67
N PRO A 140 -0.82 0.29 -8.88
CA PRO A 140 -1.51 1.56 -8.74
C PRO A 140 -1.46 2.39 -10.03
N ILE A 141 -0.35 2.30 -10.76
CA ILE A 141 -0.14 3.02 -12.02
C ILE A 141 -1.11 2.55 -13.12
N LEU A 142 -1.43 1.26 -13.20
CA LEU A 142 -2.39 0.73 -14.17
C LEU A 142 -3.77 1.38 -14.02
N ALA A 143 -4.24 1.55 -12.79
CA ALA A 143 -5.51 2.22 -12.53
C ALA A 143 -5.47 3.71 -12.96
N MET A 144 -4.33 4.38 -12.73
CA MET A 144 -4.11 5.77 -13.17
C MET A 144 -4.06 5.90 -14.68
N VAL A 145 -3.35 5.00 -15.36
CA VAL A 145 -3.29 4.93 -16.83
C VAL A 145 -4.69 4.75 -17.43
N ARG A 146 -5.49 3.82 -16.89
CA ARG A 146 -6.88 3.62 -17.34
C ARG A 146 -7.72 4.90 -17.19
N ARG A 147 -7.58 5.59 -16.05
CA ARG A 147 -8.30 6.85 -15.81
C ARG A 147 -7.86 7.93 -16.79
N ALA A 148 -6.56 8.12 -17.02
CA ALA A 148 -6.03 9.09 -17.98
C ALA A 148 -6.50 8.79 -19.41
N ALA A 149 -6.42 7.51 -19.82
CA ALA A 149 -6.89 7.06 -21.13
C ALA A 149 -8.40 7.31 -21.32
N ALA A 150 -9.23 6.98 -20.33
CA ALA A 150 -10.67 7.20 -20.35
C ALA A 150 -11.05 8.70 -20.38
N ALA A 151 -10.26 9.54 -19.71
CA ALA A 151 -10.45 11.00 -19.71
C ALA A 151 -9.94 11.68 -20.98
N GLY A 152 -9.18 10.97 -21.84
CA GLY A 152 -8.50 11.56 -23.01
C GLY A 152 -7.34 12.48 -22.64
N THR A 153 -6.85 12.41 -21.38
CA THR A 153 -5.69 13.17 -20.93
C THR A 153 -4.42 12.50 -21.49
N PRO A 154 -3.50 13.23 -22.13
CA PRO A 154 -2.26 12.68 -22.65
C PRO A 154 -1.43 12.03 -21.54
N TRP A 155 -0.85 10.86 -21.81
CA TRP A 155 -0.04 10.15 -20.85
C TRP A 155 1.09 9.37 -21.52
N THR A 156 2.19 9.24 -20.79
CA THR A 156 3.33 8.40 -21.13
C THR A 156 3.65 7.51 -19.93
N LEU A 157 3.92 6.23 -20.18
CA LEU A 157 4.37 5.27 -19.18
C LEU A 157 5.75 4.75 -19.52
N ILE A 158 6.69 4.87 -18.58
CA ILE A 158 7.97 4.16 -18.59
C ILE A 158 7.85 3.03 -17.56
N TYR A 159 7.89 1.79 -18.02
CA TYR A 159 7.71 0.61 -17.20
C TYR A 159 8.97 -0.26 -17.21
N GLY A 160 9.69 -0.28 -16.07
CA GLY A 160 10.86 -1.13 -15.83
C GLY A 160 10.51 -2.43 -15.14
N GLY A 161 11.20 -3.50 -15.49
CA GLY A 161 11.08 -4.81 -14.85
C GLY A 161 12.37 -5.60 -14.97
N ARG A 162 12.57 -6.64 -14.15
CA ARG A 162 13.80 -7.47 -14.23
C ARG A 162 13.90 -8.18 -15.57
N THR A 163 12.83 -8.82 -15.98
CA THR A 163 12.69 -9.53 -17.26
C THR A 163 11.32 -9.22 -17.84
N ARG A 164 11.14 -9.39 -19.14
CA ARG A 164 9.85 -9.20 -19.79
C ARG A 164 8.76 -10.15 -19.24
N SER A 165 9.13 -11.37 -18.89
CA SER A 165 8.19 -12.37 -18.31
C SER A 165 7.69 -11.99 -16.92
N SER A 166 8.45 -11.21 -16.15
CA SER A 166 8.07 -10.73 -14.82
C SER A 166 7.27 -9.43 -14.83
N MET A 167 7.06 -8.81 -16.01
CA MET A 167 6.32 -7.56 -16.16
C MET A 167 4.82 -7.83 -16.40
N ALA A 168 4.02 -7.59 -15.36
CA ALA A 168 2.58 -7.79 -15.43
C ALA A 168 1.88 -6.71 -16.30
N TYR A 169 0.74 -7.07 -16.89
CA TYR A 169 -0.16 -6.17 -17.62
C TYR A 169 0.41 -5.50 -18.88
N THR A 170 1.53 -5.96 -19.42
CA THR A 170 2.18 -5.34 -20.59
C THR A 170 1.31 -5.31 -21.84
N ALA A 171 0.53 -6.37 -22.08
CA ALA A 171 -0.41 -6.45 -23.21
C ALA A 171 -1.52 -5.40 -23.07
N GLU A 172 -2.16 -5.34 -21.90
CA GLU A 172 -3.22 -4.36 -21.62
C GLU A 172 -2.73 -2.92 -21.72
N LEU A 173 -1.56 -2.62 -21.16
CA LEU A 173 -0.95 -1.28 -21.25
C LEU A 173 -0.68 -0.88 -22.69
N SER A 174 -0.21 -1.83 -23.52
CA SER A 174 0.00 -1.60 -24.97
C SER A 174 -1.31 -1.36 -25.72
N GLU A 175 -2.38 -2.08 -25.37
CA GLU A 175 -3.72 -1.88 -25.96
C GLU A 175 -4.31 -0.52 -25.54
N LEU A 176 -4.15 -0.11 -24.29
CA LEU A 176 -4.56 1.21 -23.80
C LEU A 176 -3.82 2.32 -24.55
N ALA A 177 -2.50 2.18 -24.74
CA ALA A 177 -1.72 3.15 -25.52
C ALA A 177 -2.23 3.26 -26.96
N ALA A 178 -2.41 2.13 -27.62
CA ALA A 178 -2.88 2.11 -29.02
C ALA A 178 -4.29 2.70 -29.17
N SER A 179 -5.18 2.52 -28.18
CA SER A 179 -6.56 3.00 -28.26
C SER A 179 -6.77 4.44 -27.82
N SER A 180 -5.93 4.97 -26.91
CA SER A 180 -6.08 6.32 -26.32
C SER A 180 -5.06 7.34 -26.84
N GLY A 181 -4.07 6.91 -27.65
CA GLY A 181 -2.97 7.77 -28.09
C GLY A 181 -1.92 8.04 -27.01
N GLY A 182 -1.89 7.25 -25.94
CA GLY A 182 -0.83 7.27 -24.95
C GLY A 182 0.43 6.55 -25.44
N GLU A 183 1.51 6.63 -24.67
CA GLU A 183 2.79 6.00 -25.00
C GLU A 183 3.24 5.06 -23.88
N VAL A 184 3.77 3.89 -24.25
CA VAL A 184 4.34 2.90 -23.31
C VAL A 184 5.74 2.51 -23.75
N ALA A 185 6.72 2.77 -22.88
CA ALA A 185 8.07 2.27 -23.00
C ALA A 185 8.29 1.12 -22.02
N LEU A 186 8.36 -0.11 -22.52
CA LEU A 186 8.70 -1.29 -21.73
C LEU A 186 10.21 -1.46 -21.68
N VAL A 187 10.81 -1.44 -20.49
CA VAL A 187 12.25 -1.49 -20.26
C VAL A 187 12.61 -2.71 -19.38
N PRO A 188 12.65 -3.94 -19.96
CA PRO A 188 13.16 -5.09 -19.25
C PRO A 188 14.67 -4.94 -19.05
N GLN A 189 15.11 -5.05 -17.78
CA GLN A 189 16.49 -4.73 -17.38
C GLN A 189 17.53 -5.66 -18.00
N ASP A 190 17.19 -6.92 -18.19
CA ASP A 190 18.05 -7.92 -18.81
C ASP A 190 18.28 -7.68 -20.32
N GLU A 191 17.39 -6.94 -20.98
CA GLU A 191 17.48 -6.60 -22.42
C GLU A 191 18.02 -5.17 -22.63
N LEU A 192 17.55 -4.18 -21.83
CA LEU A 192 17.72 -2.76 -22.10
C LEU A 192 18.42 -1.98 -20.98
N GLY A 193 18.71 -2.61 -19.83
CA GLY A 193 19.24 -1.93 -18.66
C GLY A 193 18.15 -1.16 -17.91
N HIS A 194 18.57 -0.14 -17.15
CA HIS A 194 17.65 0.68 -16.36
C HIS A 194 17.01 1.80 -17.20
N PRO A 195 15.76 2.20 -16.89
CA PRO A 195 15.14 3.37 -17.52
C PRO A 195 15.95 4.65 -17.32
N ASP A 196 16.04 5.49 -18.34
CA ASP A 196 16.67 6.82 -18.28
C ASP A 196 15.64 7.88 -17.86
N PHE A 197 15.51 8.11 -16.57
CA PHE A 197 14.60 9.14 -16.04
C PHE A 197 15.12 10.56 -16.25
N ALA A 198 16.46 10.76 -16.37
CA ALA A 198 17.01 12.07 -16.64
C ALA A 198 16.56 12.58 -18.02
N ALA A 199 16.61 11.74 -19.03
CA ALA A 199 16.08 12.06 -20.35
C ALA A 199 14.56 12.28 -20.31
N ALA A 200 13.81 11.49 -19.53
CA ALA A 200 12.36 11.64 -19.42
C ALA A 200 11.94 12.95 -18.72
N PHE A 201 12.75 13.46 -17.79
CA PHE A 201 12.45 14.69 -17.05
C PHE A 201 12.94 15.96 -17.76
N ALA A 202 13.97 15.86 -18.62
CA ALA A 202 14.61 17.02 -19.22
C ALA A 202 13.68 17.85 -20.14
N ASP A 203 12.72 17.20 -20.80
CA ASP A 203 11.83 17.82 -21.77
C ASP A 203 10.36 17.69 -21.39
N LEU A 204 10.02 17.62 -20.10
CA LEU A 204 8.64 17.52 -19.66
C LEU A 204 7.85 18.80 -19.97
N PRO A 205 6.73 18.71 -20.68
CA PRO A 205 5.85 19.84 -20.90
C PRO A 205 5.31 20.41 -19.59
N GLU A 206 5.10 21.72 -19.54
CA GLU A 206 4.42 22.39 -18.43
C GLU A 206 3.03 21.75 -18.19
N GLY A 207 2.59 21.68 -16.94
CA GLY A 207 1.33 21.02 -16.56
C GLY A 207 1.40 19.49 -16.47
N THR A 208 2.59 18.88 -16.62
CA THR A 208 2.78 17.44 -16.45
C THR A 208 2.86 17.08 -14.97
N ALA A 209 2.03 16.14 -14.50
CA ALA A 209 2.21 15.48 -13.21
C ALA A 209 2.95 14.14 -13.39
N VAL A 210 3.92 13.88 -12.52
CA VAL A 210 4.75 12.66 -12.55
C VAL A 210 4.36 11.75 -11.40
N TYR A 211 4.02 10.50 -11.70
CA TYR A 211 3.67 9.49 -10.70
C TYR A 211 4.63 8.32 -10.79
N ALA A 212 5.23 7.93 -9.66
CA ALA A 212 6.18 6.82 -9.64
C ALA A 212 5.86 5.82 -8.53
N CYS A 213 5.89 4.52 -8.88
CA CYS A 213 5.80 3.42 -7.92
C CYS A 213 6.69 2.26 -8.39
N GLY A 214 7.51 1.73 -7.48
CA GLY A 214 8.46 0.67 -7.81
C GLY A 214 9.48 0.40 -6.70
N PRO A 215 10.58 -0.31 -7.02
CA PRO A 215 11.64 -0.58 -6.08
C PRO A 215 12.32 0.71 -5.58
N GLU A 216 12.75 0.71 -4.33
CA GLU A 216 13.33 1.89 -3.68
C GLU A 216 14.49 2.53 -4.46
N PRO A 217 15.45 1.81 -5.06
CA PRO A 217 16.50 2.45 -5.87
C PRO A 217 15.95 3.24 -7.06
N MET A 218 14.84 2.80 -7.66
CA MET A 218 14.15 3.51 -8.74
C MET A 218 13.52 4.80 -8.23
N LEU A 219 12.83 4.74 -7.08
CA LEU A 219 12.17 5.89 -6.48
C LEU A 219 13.18 6.93 -6.00
N GLN A 220 14.29 6.52 -5.38
CA GLN A 220 15.39 7.42 -5.01
C GLN A 220 16.00 8.13 -6.21
N ALA A 221 16.21 7.42 -7.32
CA ALA A 221 16.70 8.04 -8.55
C ALA A 221 15.72 9.10 -9.09
N ALA A 222 14.42 8.81 -9.08
CA ALA A 222 13.39 9.75 -9.49
C ALA A 222 13.31 10.97 -8.55
N GLU A 223 13.40 10.78 -7.21
CA GLU A 223 13.44 11.87 -6.23
C GLU A 223 14.64 12.80 -6.47
N THR A 224 15.85 12.22 -6.54
CA THR A 224 17.09 13.02 -6.72
C THR A 224 17.07 13.83 -8.01
N LEU A 225 16.58 13.24 -9.11
CA LEU A 225 16.46 13.95 -10.38
C LEU A 225 15.36 15.02 -10.33
N SER A 226 14.27 14.77 -9.63
CA SER A 226 13.17 15.74 -9.53
C SER A 226 13.56 17.02 -8.82
N GLU A 227 14.42 16.96 -7.79
CA GLU A 227 14.90 18.13 -7.05
C GLU A 227 15.59 19.16 -7.96
N THR A 228 16.19 18.71 -9.06
CA THR A 228 16.94 19.58 -9.98
C THR A 228 16.24 19.84 -11.31
N LEU A 229 15.37 18.96 -11.76
CA LEU A 229 14.79 18.99 -13.09
C LEU A 229 13.29 19.31 -13.10
N LEU A 230 12.58 19.15 -12.00
CA LEU A 230 11.14 19.33 -11.95
C LEU A 230 10.73 20.46 -11.00
N PRO A 231 9.61 21.15 -11.28
CA PRO A 231 8.99 22.06 -10.30
C PRO A 231 8.59 21.29 -9.02
N VAL A 232 8.63 21.97 -7.89
CA VAL A 232 8.19 21.42 -6.60
C VAL A 232 6.72 20.96 -6.70
N GLY A 233 6.43 19.77 -6.16
CA GLY A 233 5.08 19.20 -6.18
C GLY A 233 4.69 18.49 -7.48
N THR A 234 5.59 18.40 -8.46
CA THR A 234 5.33 17.69 -9.72
C THR A 234 5.41 16.16 -9.55
N LEU A 235 6.34 15.66 -8.71
CA LEU A 235 6.57 14.23 -8.49
C LEU A 235 5.76 13.72 -7.30
N HIS A 236 4.96 12.69 -7.57
CA HIS A 236 4.19 11.92 -6.59
C HIS A 236 4.74 10.50 -6.52
N LEU A 237 5.01 10.01 -5.32
CA LEU A 237 5.61 8.70 -5.09
C LEU A 237 4.73 7.81 -4.20
N GLU A 238 4.67 6.53 -4.52
CA GLU A 238 4.16 5.49 -3.62
C GLU A 238 5.23 4.44 -3.36
N ARG A 239 5.44 4.10 -2.08
CA ARG A 239 6.38 3.09 -1.62
C ARG A 239 5.64 1.90 -1.02
N PHE A 240 6.05 0.69 -1.40
CA PHE A 240 5.52 -0.56 -0.81
C PHE A 240 6.36 -1.09 0.35
N GLY A 241 7.33 -0.32 0.80
CA GLY A 241 8.20 -0.62 1.93
C GLY A 241 8.77 0.65 2.54
N ALA A 242 9.29 0.55 3.77
CA ALA A 242 9.97 1.67 4.39
C ALA A 242 11.22 2.06 3.58
N LYS A 243 11.49 3.35 3.51
CA LYS A 243 12.74 3.87 2.93
C LYS A 243 13.91 3.31 3.75
N PRO A 244 14.93 2.70 3.10
CA PRO A 244 16.11 2.28 3.84
C PRO A 244 16.73 3.49 4.54
N VAL A 245 16.91 3.39 5.85
CA VAL A 245 17.70 4.36 6.60
C VAL A 245 19.17 4.00 6.34
N PRO A 246 20.01 4.92 5.85
CA PRO A 246 21.43 4.65 5.61
C PRO A 246 22.10 4.08 6.87
N ASP A 247 22.97 3.08 6.70
CA ASP A 247 23.81 2.57 7.78
C ASP A 247 24.66 3.72 8.36
N GLY A 248 24.28 4.19 9.56
CA GLY A 248 24.87 5.36 10.21
C GLY A 248 23.86 6.45 10.59
N GLU A 249 22.67 6.49 9.98
CA GLU A 249 21.51 7.28 10.42
C GLU A 249 20.47 6.42 11.17
N ARG A 250 20.56 5.12 11.11
CA ARG A 250 19.99 4.24 12.15
C ARG A 250 20.88 4.41 13.38
N THR A 251 20.57 5.41 14.13
CA THR A 251 20.98 5.37 15.51
C THR A 251 20.03 4.37 16.18
N ASP A 252 20.55 3.17 16.52
CA ASP A 252 20.03 2.40 17.66
C ASP A 252 20.01 3.27 18.95
N THR A 253 20.40 4.51 18.82
CA THR A 253 20.53 5.60 19.78
C THR A 253 19.35 6.57 19.76
N ASP A 254 18.37 6.47 18.86
CA ASP A 254 17.14 7.26 19.04
C ASP A 254 16.34 6.77 20.25
N THR A 255 16.59 5.55 20.73
CA THR A 255 16.09 5.11 22.03
C THR A 255 16.76 5.82 23.22
N ASP A 256 18.00 6.31 23.07
CA ASP A 256 18.71 7.04 24.15
C ASP A 256 18.21 8.48 24.30
N THR A 257 17.53 9.05 23.29
CA THR A 257 16.90 10.37 23.37
C THR A 257 15.40 10.32 23.57
N ASP A 258 14.77 9.16 23.34
CA ASP A 258 13.35 8.98 23.55
C ASP A 258 13.02 9.10 25.04
N THR A 259 12.01 9.90 25.34
CA THR A 259 11.49 10.07 26.72
C THR A 259 10.13 9.43 26.85
N SER A 260 9.80 8.98 28.04
CA SER A 260 8.43 8.55 28.32
C SER A 260 7.47 9.73 28.25
N PHE A 261 6.27 9.50 27.71
CA PHE A 261 5.21 10.50 27.64
C PHE A 261 3.86 9.90 27.98
N GLU A 262 2.86 10.74 28.20
CA GLU A 262 1.48 10.31 28.43
C GLU A 262 0.67 10.36 27.13
N VAL A 263 -0.20 9.39 26.93
CA VAL A 263 -1.23 9.43 25.88
C VAL A 263 -2.61 9.24 26.51
N GLU A 264 -3.50 10.17 26.22
CA GLU A 264 -4.92 10.05 26.53
C GLU A 264 -5.67 9.54 25.30
N LEU A 265 -6.44 8.48 25.48
CA LEU A 265 -7.36 7.94 24.48
C LEU A 265 -8.74 8.51 24.79
N ALA A 266 -9.16 9.53 24.02
CA ALA A 266 -10.33 10.36 24.35
C ALA A 266 -11.64 9.57 24.36
N ARG A 267 -11.85 8.67 23.39
CA ARG A 267 -13.07 7.84 23.30
C ARG A 267 -13.13 6.80 24.43
N SER A 268 -11.98 6.28 24.81
CA SER A 268 -11.87 5.26 25.88
C SER A 268 -11.76 5.86 27.27
N ALA A 269 -11.58 7.17 27.38
CA ALA A 269 -11.34 7.92 28.63
C ALA A 269 -10.20 7.30 29.46
N ARG A 270 -9.12 6.87 28.81
CA ARG A 270 -7.96 6.22 29.42
C ARG A 270 -6.69 7.03 29.16
N THR A 271 -5.89 7.20 30.19
CA THR A 271 -4.54 7.77 30.07
C THR A 271 -3.52 6.67 30.32
N LEU A 272 -2.56 6.54 29.43
CA LEU A 272 -1.51 5.54 29.46
C LEU A 272 -0.15 6.23 29.45
N THR A 273 0.86 5.59 30.03
CA THR A 273 2.25 6.01 29.88
C THR A 273 2.90 5.19 28.80
N VAL A 274 3.51 5.85 27.84
CA VAL A 274 4.33 5.22 26.78
C VAL A 274 5.80 5.31 27.22
N PRO A 275 6.42 4.20 27.61
CA PRO A 275 7.83 4.16 27.98
C PRO A 275 8.75 4.53 26.80
N ALA A 276 9.98 4.95 27.11
CA ALA A 276 10.97 5.31 26.09
C ALA A 276 11.28 4.16 25.11
N ASP A 277 11.30 2.93 25.60
CA ASP A 277 11.64 1.70 24.88
C ASP A 277 10.43 0.99 24.24
N ARG A 278 9.23 1.59 24.26
CA ARG A 278 8.02 1.00 23.66
C ARG A 278 7.41 1.91 22.60
N ARG A 279 6.91 1.29 21.54
CA ARG A 279 6.14 2.01 20.51
C ARG A 279 4.77 2.42 21.06
N LEU A 280 4.28 3.59 20.62
CA LEU A 280 2.96 4.10 21.00
C LEU A 280 1.85 3.10 20.64
N ILE A 281 1.89 2.52 19.46
CA ILE A 281 0.89 1.55 18.99
C ILE A 281 0.79 0.32 19.87
N ASP A 282 1.92 -0.19 20.39
CA ASP A 282 1.91 -1.39 21.25
C ASP A 282 1.22 -1.11 22.57
N VAL A 283 1.41 0.08 23.14
CA VAL A 283 0.75 0.53 24.37
C VAL A 283 -0.74 0.78 24.13
N VAL A 284 -1.10 1.42 23.01
CA VAL A 284 -2.50 1.67 22.64
C VAL A 284 -3.27 0.37 22.46
N ARG A 285 -2.67 -0.65 21.84
CA ARG A 285 -3.30 -1.95 21.60
C ARG A 285 -3.66 -2.73 22.87
N GLU A 286 -3.05 -2.44 24.00
CA GLU A 286 -3.43 -3.03 25.29
C GLU A 286 -4.84 -2.59 25.73
N VAL A 287 -5.31 -1.43 25.27
CA VAL A 287 -6.63 -0.87 25.61
C VAL A 287 -7.57 -0.91 24.42
N VAL A 288 -7.06 -0.66 23.22
CA VAL A 288 -7.80 -0.66 21.95
C VAL A 288 -7.20 -1.73 21.02
N PRO A 289 -7.44 -3.03 21.26
CA PRO A 289 -6.82 -4.10 20.48
C PRO A 289 -7.15 -4.05 18.98
N GLN A 290 -8.25 -3.42 18.61
CA GLN A 290 -8.74 -3.28 17.23
C GLN A 290 -8.23 -2.02 16.53
N VAL A 291 -7.32 -1.23 17.13
CA VAL A 291 -6.75 -0.06 16.41
C VAL A 291 -6.15 -0.52 15.08
N PRO A 292 -6.46 0.15 13.97
CA PRO A 292 -5.98 -0.26 12.66
C PRO A 292 -4.45 -0.15 12.58
N PHE A 293 -3.79 -1.13 11.97
CA PHE A 293 -2.37 -1.09 11.63
C PHE A 293 -2.05 -2.13 10.55
N SER A 294 -0.93 -1.96 9.85
CA SER A 294 -0.48 -2.91 8.83
C SER A 294 1.04 -3.01 8.76
N CYS A 295 1.75 -2.02 8.18
CA CYS A 295 3.21 -2.10 7.95
C CYS A 295 4.03 -2.04 9.25
N GLU A 296 3.60 -1.30 10.24
CA GLU A 296 4.33 -0.96 11.47
C GLU A 296 5.67 -0.23 11.25
N GLU A 297 5.86 0.35 10.06
CA GLU A 297 7.09 0.99 9.59
C GLU A 297 6.83 2.42 9.03
N GLY A 298 5.63 2.98 9.23
CA GLY A 298 5.31 4.38 8.94
C GLY A 298 5.13 4.75 7.46
N TYR A 299 4.91 3.80 6.55
CA TYR A 299 4.75 4.12 5.13
C TYR A 299 3.35 3.83 4.56
N CYS A 300 2.45 3.22 5.34
CA CYS A 300 1.20 2.70 4.77
C CYS A 300 -0.06 3.46 5.17
N GLY A 301 0.01 4.37 6.12
CA GLY A 301 -1.15 5.14 6.58
C GLY A 301 -2.18 4.38 7.42
N SER A 302 -2.10 3.03 7.55
CA SER A 302 -3.16 2.24 8.21
C SER A 302 -3.40 2.59 9.67
N CYS A 303 -2.38 3.11 10.36
CA CYS A 303 -2.46 3.49 11.78
C CYS A 303 -2.62 5.00 11.96
N GLU A 304 -3.03 5.73 10.93
CA GLU A 304 -3.33 7.16 11.03
C GLU A 304 -4.40 7.39 12.09
N THR A 305 -4.09 8.29 13.00
CA THR A 305 -4.95 8.59 14.15
C THR A 305 -5.02 10.10 14.34
N ALA A 306 -6.23 10.62 14.51
CA ALA A 306 -6.44 12.05 14.77
C ALA A 306 -5.84 12.45 16.12
N VAL A 307 -5.15 13.58 16.14
CA VAL A 307 -4.55 14.20 17.32
C VAL A 307 -5.48 15.35 17.74
N LEU A 308 -6.00 15.26 18.95
CA LEU A 308 -6.90 16.25 19.53
C LEU A 308 -6.16 17.31 20.33
N ASP A 309 -5.01 16.95 20.91
CA ASP A 309 -4.13 17.88 21.65
C ASP A 309 -2.72 17.29 21.77
N GLY A 310 -1.74 18.17 21.96
CA GLY A 310 -0.32 17.80 22.06
C GLY A 310 0.43 17.98 20.73
N THR A 311 1.74 17.74 20.75
CA THR A 311 2.62 17.88 19.57
C THR A 311 3.21 16.51 19.22
N PRO A 312 2.78 15.90 18.12
CA PRO A 312 3.37 14.66 17.63
C PRO A 312 4.85 14.83 17.24
N ASP A 313 5.62 13.77 17.42
CA ASP A 313 6.91 13.58 16.78
C ASP A 313 6.68 12.66 15.56
N HIS A 314 6.61 13.27 14.38
CA HIS A 314 6.33 12.59 13.12
C HIS A 314 7.58 11.86 12.61
N ARG A 315 7.51 10.53 12.53
CA ARG A 315 8.59 9.66 12.05
C ARG A 315 8.15 8.81 10.84
N ASP A 316 6.96 9.09 10.33
CA ASP A 316 6.38 8.42 9.17
C ASP A 316 6.91 8.99 7.84
N GLN A 317 6.53 8.32 6.74
CA GLN A 317 6.83 8.71 5.36
C GLN A 317 5.54 8.93 4.55
N VAL A 318 4.40 9.09 5.23
CA VAL A 318 3.07 9.21 4.62
C VAL A 318 2.62 10.65 4.56
N LEU A 319 2.73 11.37 5.67
CA LEU A 319 2.25 12.74 5.78
C LEU A 319 3.15 13.71 5.01
N THR A 320 2.52 14.63 4.28
CA THR A 320 3.20 15.76 3.65
C THR A 320 3.76 16.72 4.70
N PRO A 321 4.70 17.60 4.34
CA PRO A 321 5.17 18.65 5.27
C PRO A 321 4.05 19.47 5.85
N GLU A 322 3.05 19.86 5.05
CA GLU A 322 1.89 20.65 5.45
C GLU A 322 1.00 19.90 6.45
N GLU A 323 0.77 18.60 6.21
CA GLU A 323 0.01 17.75 7.12
C GLU A 323 0.73 17.55 8.45
N ARG A 324 2.06 17.39 8.45
CA ARG A 324 2.87 17.31 9.67
C ARG A 324 2.82 18.61 10.46
N ASP A 325 2.93 19.76 9.79
CA ASP A 325 2.89 21.08 10.42
C ASP A 325 1.51 21.36 11.06
N SER A 326 0.42 20.79 10.50
CA SER A 326 -0.93 20.92 11.06
C SER A 326 -1.09 20.20 12.39
N ASN A 327 -0.37 19.11 12.64
CA ASN A 327 -0.49 18.22 13.80
C ASN A 327 -1.90 17.65 14.01
N GLU A 328 -2.73 17.59 12.98
CA GLU A 328 -4.10 17.09 13.08
C GLU A 328 -4.17 15.57 13.15
N THR A 329 -3.19 14.87 12.57
CA THR A 329 -3.10 13.40 12.55
C THR A 329 -1.66 12.94 12.77
N MET A 330 -1.48 11.66 13.14
CA MET A 330 -0.16 11.04 13.22
C MET A 330 -0.23 9.53 12.93
N MET A 331 0.92 8.97 12.52
CA MET A 331 1.09 7.52 12.38
C MET A 331 1.59 6.93 13.71
N ILE A 332 0.68 6.34 14.50
CA ILE A 332 1.00 5.86 15.86
C ILE A 332 1.95 4.64 15.90
N CYS A 333 2.24 4.00 14.75
CA CYS A 333 3.16 2.86 14.72
C CYS A 333 4.64 3.27 14.88
N VAL A 334 5.01 4.47 14.41
CA VAL A 334 6.38 5.00 14.47
C VAL A 334 6.48 6.33 15.20
N GLY A 335 5.39 7.10 15.23
CA GLY A 335 5.33 8.42 15.85
C GLY A 335 5.47 8.38 17.37
N ARG A 336 5.99 9.47 17.92
CA ARG A 336 6.12 9.71 19.36
C ARG A 336 5.54 11.07 19.74
N CYS A 337 5.99 11.67 20.83
CA CYS A 337 5.47 12.92 21.36
C CYS A 337 6.61 13.88 21.67
N LEU A 338 6.54 15.10 21.16
CA LEU A 338 7.44 16.22 21.50
C LEU A 338 6.95 16.99 22.73
N SER A 339 5.66 16.98 23.01
CA SER A 339 5.07 17.51 24.23
C SER A 339 5.08 16.47 25.34
N ARG A 340 4.61 16.82 26.55
CA ARG A 340 4.50 15.85 27.66
C ARG A 340 3.38 14.84 27.50
N LYS A 341 2.37 15.20 26.72
CA LYS A 341 1.14 14.42 26.57
C LYS A 341 0.59 14.59 25.15
N LEU A 342 0.03 13.51 24.62
CA LEU A 342 -0.84 13.50 23.43
C LEU A 342 -2.27 13.16 23.84
N VAL A 343 -3.24 13.71 23.13
CA VAL A 343 -4.65 13.30 23.21
C VAL A 343 -5.08 12.80 21.84
N LEU A 344 -5.41 11.52 21.76
CA LEU A 344 -5.78 10.85 20.50
C LEU A 344 -7.27 10.52 20.47
N ASP A 345 -7.87 10.57 19.30
CA ASP A 345 -9.29 10.24 19.06
C ASP A 345 -9.51 8.70 19.00
N LEU A 346 -9.22 8.01 20.13
CA LEU A 346 -9.32 6.56 20.30
C LEU A 346 -10.11 6.16 21.55
#